data_e0cbec6be515efcd7165ab1d60f70728
#
_entry.id   e0cbec6be515efcd7165ab1d60f70728
#
_cell.length_a   1.000
_cell.length_b   1.000
_cell.length_c   1.000
_cell.angle_alpha   90.00
_cell.angle_beta   90.00
_cell.angle_gamma   90.00
#
_symmetry.space_group_name_H-M   'P 1'
#
loop_
_entity.id
_entity.type
_entity.pdbx_description
1 polymer ?
#
loop_
_entity_poly.entity_id
_entity_poly.type
_entity_poly.pdbx_seq_one_letter_code
_entity_poly.pdbx_strand_id
1 'polypeptide(L)'
;LTQRLLLLASLLALAGCSAVGHWSQAAGGHLGVVRAAKPVDDWLADPATPADLAARLRLSQQMRDFASTKLALPENNSYRRYADLKRAAVVWNVIAAPEFGFTLKTWCYPIMGCAGYQGWFDLDEARKQADALKAEGWEVQVQAIPAYSTLGWSRMLGGDPLLNTFIRYAEGELAAMIFHELSHQRVYVSDDTGFNEAYATAVELIGARQWLADKPQALAAFEAGRERRAAFLKLAREGRERLQAIYSGPAASRAAAKAAVMAELRERAAKEAPGYEAWFQRANNANYAILSAYHDLVPAFERLYEREARDWVKFHAAVERLAAEPRERRRATLRGLEGGIHDTDPAPRPTQ
;
A
#
# COMPACT_ATOMS: atom_id res chain seq x y z
N LEU A 1 -3.16 42.85 26.53
CA LEU A 1 -4.16 41.87 26.11
C LEU A 1 -4.26 41.82 24.57
N THR A 2 -4.36 42.98 23.93
CA THR A 2 -4.51 43.13 22.45
C THR A 2 -3.34 42.56 21.63
N GLN A 3 -2.09 42.76 22.06
CA GLN A 3 -0.91 42.18 21.35
C GLN A 3 -0.87 40.65 21.43
N ARG A 4 -1.29 40.06 22.54
CA ARG A 4 -1.35 38.56 22.67
C ARG A 4 -2.48 37.99 21.83
N LEU A 5 -3.60 38.69 21.69
CA LEU A 5 -4.72 38.32 20.85
C LEU A 5 -4.36 38.41 19.35
N LEU A 6 -3.60 39.43 18.95
CA LEU A 6 -3.10 39.61 17.58
C LEU A 6 -2.05 38.54 17.21
N LEU A 7 -1.16 38.15 18.15
CA LEU A 7 -0.22 37.06 17.95
C LEU A 7 -0.91 35.67 17.83
N LEU A 8 -1.94 35.44 18.67
CA LEU A 8 -2.73 34.22 18.55
C LEU A 8 -3.53 34.18 17.25
N ALA A 9 -4.11 35.31 16.84
CA ALA A 9 -4.84 35.36 15.56
C ALA A 9 -3.94 35.19 14.35
N SER A 10 -2.71 35.72 14.36
CA SER A 10 -1.73 35.51 13.30
C SER A 10 -1.18 34.09 13.26
N LEU A 11 -0.98 33.42 14.41
CA LEU A 11 -0.58 32.01 14.47
C LEU A 11 -1.71 31.09 13.99
N LEU A 12 -2.95 31.37 14.31
CA LEU A 12 -4.12 30.66 13.80
C LEU A 12 -4.32 30.85 12.28
N ALA A 13 -4.06 32.07 11.78
CA ALA A 13 -4.12 32.36 10.34
C ALA A 13 -3.02 31.62 9.56
N LEU A 14 -1.79 31.56 10.08
CA LEU A 14 -0.67 30.85 9.45
C LEU A 14 -0.88 29.31 9.47
N ALA A 15 -1.38 28.75 10.56
CA ALA A 15 -1.74 27.33 10.64
C ALA A 15 -2.91 26.98 9.71
N GLY A 16 -3.89 27.88 9.56
CA GLY A 16 -5.01 27.72 8.64
C GLY A 16 -4.60 27.75 7.17
N CYS A 17 -3.66 28.62 6.80
CA CYS A 17 -3.19 28.73 5.40
C CYS A 17 -2.47 27.46 4.89
N SER A 18 -1.69 26.78 5.73
CA SER A 18 -1.00 25.55 5.33
C SER A 18 -1.96 24.37 5.12
N ALA A 19 -2.98 24.25 5.99
CA ALA A 19 -4.00 23.24 5.86
C ALA A 19 -4.88 23.46 4.62
N VAL A 20 -5.35 24.70 4.39
CA VAL A 20 -6.14 25.06 3.20
C VAL A 20 -5.34 24.84 1.92
N GLY A 21 -4.05 25.21 1.90
CA GLY A 21 -3.16 24.95 0.77
C GLY A 21 -3.02 23.47 0.44
N HIS A 22 -2.84 22.61 1.46
CA HIS A 22 -2.77 21.18 1.26
C HIS A 22 -4.10 20.59 0.73
N TRP A 23 -5.25 21.01 1.28
CA TRP A 23 -6.56 20.56 0.78
C TRP A 23 -6.83 20.98 -0.66
N SER A 24 -6.48 22.20 -1.01
CA SER A 24 -6.68 22.71 -2.38
C SER A 24 -5.83 21.95 -3.39
N GLN A 25 -4.57 21.61 -3.06
CA GLN A 25 -3.71 20.81 -3.94
C GLN A 25 -4.20 19.36 -4.02
N ALA A 26 -4.69 18.76 -2.93
CA ALA A 26 -5.22 17.41 -2.94
C ALA A 26 -6.48 17.30 -3.81
N ALA A 27 -7.43 18.21 -3.66
CA ALA A 27 -8.64 18.28 -4.49
C ALA A 27 -8.31 18.59 -5.95
N GLY A 28 -7.45 19.59 -6.20
CA GLY A 28 -7.02 19.98 -7.55
C GLY A 28 -6.22 18.88 -8.25
N GLY A 29 -5.32 18.21 -7.53
CA GLY A 29 -4.54 17.09 -8.04
C GLY A 29 -5.40 15.90 -8.42
N HIS A 30 -6.33 15.49 -7.55
CA HIS A 30 -7.28 14.43 -7.86
C HIS A 30 -8.16 14.77 -9.07
N LEU A 31 -8.71 15.98 -9.11
CA LEU A 31 -9.52 16.44 -10.25
C LEU A 31 -8.70 16.48 -11.54
N GLY A 32 -7.42 16.82 -11.46
CA GLY A 32 -6.48 16.76 -12.60
C GLY A 32 -6.34 15.33 -13.14
N VAL A 33 -6.21 14.32 -12.26
CA VAL A 33 -6.15 12.91 -12.66
C VAL A 33 -7.47 12.48 -13.34
N VAL A 34 -8.60 12.81 -12.76
CA VAL A 34 -9.93 12.46 -13.31
C VAL A 34 -10.18 13.10 -14.67
N ARG A 35 -9.79 14.38 -14.86
CA ARG A 35 -9.92 15.11 -16.13
C ARG A 35 -8.99 14.58 -17.21
N ALA A 36 -7.78 14.12 -16.86
CA ALA A 36 -6.85 13.52 -17.80
C ALA A 36 -7.28 12.13 -18.27
N ALA A 37 -8.17 11.46 -17.53
CA ALA A 37 -8.61 10.12 -17.83
C ALA A 37 -9.67 10.11 -18.95
N LYS A 38 -9.39 9.32 -20.01
CA LYS A 38 -10.32 9.03 -21.12
C LYS A 38 -10.72 7.56 -21.10
N PRO A 39 -11.91 7.18 -21.61
CA PRO A 39 -12.26 5.77 -21.79
C PRO A 39 -11.16 5.00 -22.52
N VAL A 40 -10.94 3.76 -22.12
CA VAL A 40 -9.96 2.89 -22.80
C VAL A 40 -10.34 2.67 -24.26
N ASP A 41 -11.61 2.56 -24.56
CA ASP A 41 -12.12 2.39 -25.93
C ASP A 41 -11.75 3.57 -26.85
N ASP A 42 -11.78 4.80 -26.31
CA ASP A 42 -11.36 6.00 -27.07
C ASP A 42 -9.87 5.93 -27.41
N TRP A 43 -9.02 5.47 -26.49
CA TRP A 43 -7.61 5.23 -26.73
C TRP A 43 -7.37 4.14 -27.78
N LEU A 44 -8.15 3.05 -27.72
CA LEU A 44 -8.03 1.94 -28.66
C LEU A 44 -8.55 2.27 -30.07
N ALA A 45 -9.47 3.22 -30.18
CA ALA A 45 -9.98 3.72 -31.45
C ALA A 45 -9.07 4.78 -32.11
N ASP A 46 -8.20 5.45 -31.33
CA ASP A 46 -7.31 6.49 -31.83
C ASP A 46 -6.08 5.85 -32.52
N PRO A 47 -5.89 6.06 -33.84
CA PRO A 47 -4.74 5.53 -34.57
C PRO A 47 -3.39 6.11 -34.11
N ALA A 48 -3.39 7.24 -33.38
CA ALA A 48 -2.19 7.82 -32.79
C ALA A 48 -1.75 7.14 -31.49
N THR A 49 -2.57 6.24 -30.93
CA THR A 49 -2.20 5.49 -29.73
C THR A 49 -1.07 4.51 -30.05
N PRO A 50 0.09 4.57 -29.34
CA PRO A 50 1.19 3.64 -29.57
C PRO A 50 0.74 2.18 -29.42
N ALA A 51 1.20 1.31 -30.33
CA ALA A 51 0.77 -0.07 -30.42
C ALA A 51 1.02 -0.86 -29.10
N ASP A 52 2.15 -0.57 -28.43
CA ASP A 52 2.51 -1.17 -27.14
C ASP A 52 1.54 -0.73 -26.04
N LEU A 53 1.14 0.56 -25.99
CA LEU A 53 0.14 1.04 -25.05
C LEU A 53 -1.23 0.42 -25.35
N ALA A 54 -1.64 0.36 -26.61
CA ALA A 54 -2.91 -0.26 -27.00
C ALA A 54 -2.98 -1.74 -26.57
N ALA A 55 -1.87 -2.49 -26.71
CA ALA A 55 -1.77 -3.88 -26.25
C ALA A 55 -1.93 -3.97 -24.72
N ARG A 56 -1.28 -3.07 -23.95
CA ARG A 56 -1.40 -3.03 -22.50
C ARG A 56 -2.81 -2.65 -22.03
N LEU A 57 -3.45 -1.72 -22.71
CA LEU A 57 -4.84 -1.32 -22.42
C LEU A 57 -5.81 -2.49 -22.67
N ARG A 58 -5.69 -3.22 -23.80
CA ARG A 58 -6.52 -4.42 -24.04
C ARG A 58 -6.29 -5.47 -22.94
N LEU A 59 -5.05 -5.75 -22.59
CA LEU A 59 -4.70 -6.70 -21.54
C LEU A 59 -5.33 -6.29 -20.18
N SER A 60 -5.25 -5.01 -19.83
CA SER A 60 -5.84 -4.51 -18.58
C SER A 60 -7.38 -4.65 -18.56
N GLN A 61 -8.07 -4.52 -19.68
CA GLN A 61 -9.51 -4.77 -19.75
C GLN A 61 -9.84 -6.25 -19.55
N GLN A 62 -9.04 -7.16 -20.09
CA GLN A 62 -9.20 -8.59 -19.83
C GLN A 62 -9.01 -8.93 -18.34
N MET A 63 -8.00 -8.31 -17.68
CA MET A 63 -7.80 -8.42 -16.23
C MET A 63 -9.00 -7.86 -15.45
N ARG A 64 -9.53 -6.73 -15.88
CA ARG A 64 -10.68 -6.09 -15.26
C ARG A 64 -11.94 -6.97 -15.35
N ASP A 65 -12.19 -7.59 -16.50
CA ASP A 65 -13.29 -8.54 -16.70
C ASP A 65 -13.10 -9.81 -15.86
N PHE A 66 -11.87 -10.33 -15.80
CA PHE A 66 -11.51 -11.46 -14.94
C PHE A 66 -11.78 -11.15 -13.46
N ALA A 67 -11.42 -9.95 -12.99
CA ALA A 67 -11.66 -9.52 -11.62
C ALA A 67 -13.15 -9.64 -11.23
N SER A 68 -14.05 -9.23 -12.10
CA SER A 68 -15.50 -9.30 -11.83
C SER A 68 -16.07 -10.70 -12.03
N THR A 69 -15.70 -11.39 -13.11
CA THR A 69 -16.33 -12.66 -13.48
C THR A 69 -15.75 -13.87 -12.76
N LYS A 70 -14.46 -13.82 -12.36
CA LYS A 70 -13.76 -14.93 -11.74
C LYS A 70 -13.42 -14.71 -10.26
N LEU A 71 -13.15 -13.46 -9.85
CA LEU A 71 -12.77 -13.16 -8.48
C LEU A 71 -13.93 -12.53 -7.67
N ALA A 72 -15.13 -12.40 -8.24
CA ALA A 72 -16.31 -11.77 -7.62
C ALA A 72 -16.03 -10.36 -7.06
N LEU A 73 -15.08 -9.62 -7.67
CA LEU A 73 -14.81 -8.24 -7.33
C LEU A 73 -15.84 -7.29 -7.99
N PRO A 74 -16.04 -6.06 -7.48
CA PRO A 74 -17.10 -5.18 -7.94
C PRO A 74 -17.02 -4.86 -9.43
N GLU A 75 -18.13 -4.98 -10.16
CA GLU A 75 -18.26 -4.47 -11.52
C GLU A 75 -18.66 -2.98 -11.46
N ASN A 76 -17.77 -2.13 -11.97
CA ASN A 76 -17.95 -0.69 -12.03
C ASN A 76 -16.95 -0.06 -13.04
N ASN A 77 -16.94 1.27 -13.14
CA ASN A 77 -16.10 1.99 -14.10
C ASN A 77 -14.62 2.13 -13.69
N SER A 78 -14.19 1.64 -12.52
CA SER A 78 -12.78 1.67 -12.14
C SER A 78 -11.94 0.81 -13.09
N TYR A 79 -10.81 1.35 -13.51
CA TYR A 79 -9.88 0.75 -14.49
C TYR A 79 -10.45 0.56 -15.91
N ARG A 80 -11.56 1.24 -16.24
CA ARG A 80 -12.12 1.33 -17.59
C ARG A 80 -11.69 2.61 -18.33
N ARG A 81 -10.92 3.48 -17.66
CA ARG A 81 -10.36 4.71 -18.21
C ARG A 81 -8.84 4.71 -18.02
N TYR A 82 -8.11 5.45 -18.85
CA TYR A 82 -6.66 5.60 -18.73
C TYR A 82 -6.28 7.07 -18.78
N ALA A 83 -5.32 7.46 -17.90
CA ALA A 83 -4.71 8.78 -17.88
C ALA A 83 -3.18 8.67 -18.01
N ASP A 84 -2.61 9.40 -18.96
CA ASP A 84 -1.18 9.64 -19.04
C ASP A 84 -0.85 10.96 -18.32
N LEU A 85 -0.35 10.84 -17.10
CA LEU A 85 -0.03 11.99 -16.25
C LEU A 85 1.30 12.65 -16.59
N LYS A 86 2.09 12.09 -17.53
CA LYS A 86 3.42 12.59 -17.92
C LYS A 86 4.40 12.74 -16.74
N ARG A 87 4.22 11.95 -15.69
CA ARG A 87 5.06 11.96 -14.48
C ARG A 87 5.20 10.55 -13.91
N ALA A 88 6.24 10.34 -13.08
CA ALA A 88 6.63 9.02 -12.58
C ALA A 88 5.76 8.49 -11.41
N ALA A 89 4.99 9.35 -10.78
CA ALA A 89 4.10 8.98 -9.68
C ALA A 89 2.79 9.76 -9.76
N VAL A 90 1.72 9.17 -9.23
CA VAL A 90 0.44 9.88 -9.11
C VAL A 90 0.45 10.80 -7.88
N VAL A 91 1.07 10.35 -6.80
CA VAL A 91 1.22 11.07 -5.52
C VAL A 91 2.62 10.81 -4.96
N TRP A 92 3.19 11.78 -4.25
CA TRP A 92 4.41 11.63 -3.46
C TRP A 92 4.05 11.71 -1.98
N ASN A 93 4.24 10.61 -1.26
CA ASN A 93 4.01 10.56 0.18
C ASN A 93 5.26 11.03 0.92
N VAL A 94 5.10 12.05 1.76
CA VAL A 94 6.10 12.48 2.75
C VAL A 94 5.86 11.70 4.03
N ILE A 95 6.85 10.95 4.46
CA ILE A 95 6.85 10.08 5.63
C ILE A 95 7.97 10.57 6.54
N ALA A 96 7.70 10.71 7.84
CA ALA A 96 8.69 11.15 8.80
C ALA A 96 8.67 10.31 10.09
N ALA A 97 9.86 10.04 10.62
CA ALA A 97 10.05 9.34 11.90
C ALA A 97 11.21 10.00 12.69
N PRO A 98 11.26 9.86 14.03
CA PRO A 98 12.37 10.38 14.83
C PRO A 98 13.70 9.69 14.49
N GLU A 99 14.82 10.37 14.72
CA GLU A 99 16.17 9.82 14.52
C GLU A 99 16.41 8.50 15.28
N PHE A 100 15.82 8.35 16.47
CA PHE A 100 15.93 7.14 17.30
C PHE A 100 14.56 6.58 17.66
N GLY A 101 13.71 6.30 16.65
CA GLY A 101 12.40 5.73 16.86
C GLY A 101 11.65 5.43 15.56
N PHE A 102 10.55 4.69 15.69
CA PHE A 102 9.72 4.28 14.55
C PHE A 102 8.27 4.78 14.64
N THR A 103 7.99 5.70 15.58
CA THR A 103 6.69 6.34 15.66
C THR A 103 6.56 7.33 14.51
N LEU A 104 5.72 7.02 13.53
CA LEU A 104 5.48 7.90 12.40
C LEU A 104 4.86 9.23 12.87
N LYS A 105 5.33 10.34 12.29
CA LYS A 105 4.60 11.59 12.33
C LYS A 105 3.25 11.36 11.66
N THR A 106 2.17 11.81 12.29
CA THR A 106 0.81 11.65 11.78
C THR A 106 0.24 12.99 11.33
N TRP A 107 -0.55 12.94 10.25
CA TRP A 107 -1.36 14.04 9.77
C TRP A 107 -2.82 13.64 9.83
N CYS A 108 -3.64 14.45 10.47
CA CYS A 108 -5.05 14.14 10.71
C CYS A 108 -5.96 14.95 9.79
N TYR A 109 -6.91 14.26 9.19
CA TYR A 109 -7.87 14.79 8.23
C TYR A 109 -9.29 14.60 8.76
N PRO A 110 -10.21 15.57 8.61
CA PRO A 110 -11.53 15.50 9.20
C PRO A 110 -12.37 14.27 8.80
N ILE A 111 -12.19 13.76 7.57
CA ILE A 111 -12.99 12.65 7.05
C ILE A 111 -12.17 11.34 7.03
N MET A 112 -10.87 11.42 6.73
CA MET A 112 -10.03 10.23 6.52
C MET A 112 -9.32 9.76 7.78
N GLY A 113 -9.43 10.50 8.89
CA GLY A 113 -8.68 10.22 10.11
C GLY A 113 -7.20 10.61 10.02
N CYS A 114 -6.34 9.97 10.83
CA CYS A 114 -4.92 10.27 10.87
C CYS A 114 -4.11 9.24 10.08
N ALA A 115 -3.20 9.72 9.22
CA ALA A 115 -2.30 8.91 8.42
C ALA A 115 -0.84 9.16 8.83
N GLY A 116 0.01 8.14 8.75
CA GLY A 116 1.46 8.22 9.00
C GLY A 116 2.26 8.79 7.82
N TYR A 117 1.59 9.45 6.89
CA TYR A 117 2.18 10.13 5.74
C TYR A 117 1.29 11.29 5.28
N GLN A 118 1.88 12.21 4.50
CA GLN A 118 1.14 13.27 3.83
C GLN A 118 1.40 13.19 2.32
N GLY A 119 0.32 13.06 1.52
CA GLY A 119 0.38 12.92 0.07
C GLY A 119 0.37 14.27 -0.66
N TRP A 120 1.24 14.40 -1.67
CA TRP A 120 1.35 15.56 -2.53
C TRP A 120 1.22 15.16 -4.00
N PHE A 121 0.45 15.89 -4.78
CA PHE A 121 0.38 15.71 -6.23
C PHE A 121 1.51 16.42 -6.98
N ASP A 122 2.28 17.27 -6.28
CA ASP A 122 3.44 17.97 -6.76
C ASP A 122 4.70 17.51 -6.01
N LEU A 123 5.76 17.13 -6.75
CA LEU A 123 7.02 16.63 -6.18
C LEU A 123 7.79 17.74 -5.46
N ASP A 124 7.78 18.95 -5.96
CA ASP A 124 8.56 20.04 -5.37
C ASP A 124 7.93 20.51 -4.06
N GLU A 125 6.60 20.49 -3.95
CA GLU A 125 5.92 20.73 -2.68
C GLU A 125 6.19 19.60 -1.67
N ALA A 126 6.22 18.33 -2.12
CA ALA A 126 6.63 17.22 -1.27
C ALA A 126 8.07 17.37 -0.75
N ARG A 127 8.98 17.81 -1.61
CA ARG A 127 10.39 18.07 -1.24
C ARG A 127 10.51 19.24 -0.26
N LYS A 128 9.81 20.34 -0.49
CA LYS A 128 9.80 21.49 0.44
C LYS A 128 9.35 21.07 1.85
N GLN A 129 8.28 20.29 1.94
CA GLN A 129 7.82 19.73 3.21
C GLN A 129 8.87 18.80 3.83
N ALA A 130 9.45 17.91 3.03
CA ALA A 130 10.48 17.00 3.52
C ALA A 130 11.69 17.75 4.06
N ASP A 131 12.13 18.82 3.42
CA ASP A 131 13.27 19.62 3.86
C ASP A 131 12.96 20.42 5.12
N ALA A 132 11.75 20.95 5.26
CA ALA A 132 11.30 21.57 6.51
C ALA A 132 11.32 20.58 7.68
N LEU A 133 10.81 19.35 7.48
CA LEU A 133 10.83 18.30 8.51
C LEU A 133 12.24 17.84 8.87
N LYS A 134 13.16 17.76 7.90
CA LYS A 134 14.57 17.47 8.17
C LYS A 134 15.21 18.58 9.02
N ALA A 135 14.90 19.84 8.75
CA ALA A 135 15.37 20.97 9.57
C ALA A 135 14.85 20.92 11.01
N GLU A 136 13.67 20.28 11.24
CA GLU A 136 13.12 20.00 12.57
C GLU A 136 13.77 18.77 13.24
N GLY A 137 14.71 18.06 12.58
CA GLY A 137 15.38 16.87 13.11
C GLY A 137 14.67 15.53 12.82
N TRP A 138 13.69 15.50 11.92
CA TRP A 138 13.06 14.25 11.49
C TRP A 138 13.91 13.53 10.43
N GLU A 139 13.92 12.22 10.47
CA GLU A 139 14.30 11.40 9.31
C GLU A 139 13.10 11.29 8.37
N VAL A 140 13.31 11.67 7.10
CA VAL A 140 12.21 11.85 6.15
C VAL A 140 12.46 11.07 4.88
N GLN A 141 11.38 10.46 4.36
CA GLN A 141 11.34 9.86 3.04
C GLN A 141 10.25 10.54 2.18
N VAL A 142 10.57 10.79 0.91
CA VAL A 142 9.57 11.11 -0.12
C VAL A 142 9.40 9.87 -1.00
N GLN A 143 8.23 9.25 -0.92
CA GLN A 143 7.92 8.00 -1.62
C GLN A 143 7.01 8.27 -2.82
N ALA A 144 7.45 7.85 -4.01
CA ALA A 144 6.63 7.86 -5.21
C ALA A 144 5.55 6.77 -5.12
N ILE A 145 4.29 7.14 -5.27
CA ILE A 145 3.13 6.24 -5.23
C ILE A 145 2.61 6.08 -6.66
N PRO A 146 2.61 4.86 -7.22
CA PRO A 146 2.20 4.63 -8.61
C PRO A 146 0.68 4.63 -8.81
N ALA A 147 -0.07 4.22 -7.79
CA ALA A 147 -1.53 4.15 -7.81
C ALA A 147 -2.09 4.51 -6.43
N TYR A 148 -3.34 4.92 -6.37
CA TYR A 148 -4.11 5.04 -5.14
C TYR A 148 -5.58 4.72 -5.45
N SER A 149 -6.27 4.12 -4.49
CA SER A 149 -7.70 3.90 -4.57
C SER A 149 -8.44 5.04 -3.89
N THR A 150 -9.53 5.47 -4.50
CA THR A 150 -10.49 6.39 -3.85
C THR A 150 -11.53 5.63 -3.03
N LEU A 151 -11.34 4.33 -2.80
CA LEU A 151 -12.29 3.46 -2.09
C LEU A 151 -13.71 3.50 -2.69
N GLY A 152 -13.79 3.76 -3.99
CA GLY A 152 -15.04 3.90 -4.72
C GLY A 152 -15.74 5.26 -4.61
N TRP A 153 -15.15 6.25 -3.92
CA TRP A 153 -15.68 7.63 -3.89
C TRP A 153 -15.69 8.28 -5.28
N SER A 154 -14.76 7.90 -6.15
CA SER A 154 -14.71 8.37 -7.55
C SER A 154 -15.76 7.74 -8.47
N ARG A 155 -16.65 6.84 -7.98
CA ARG A 155 -17.68 6.18 -8.83
C ARG A 155 -18.51 7.18 -9.63
N MET A 156 -18.92 8.28 -8.99
CA MET A 156 -19.66 9.36 -9.65
C MET A 156 -18.82 10.17 -10.66
N LEU A 157 -17.50 10.06 -10.59
CA LEU A 157 -16.54 10.75 -11.46
C LEU A 157 -15.91 9.80 -12.50
N GLY A 158 -16.46 8.61 -12.67
CA GLY A 158 -15.98 7.64 -13.66
C GLY A 158 -15.02 6.56 -13.13
N GLY A 159 -14.88 6.41 -11.80
CA GLY A 159 -14.03 5.41 -11.15
C GLY A 159 -12.53 5.75 -11.20
N ASP A 160 -11.72 4.93 -10.55
CA ASP A 160 -10.26 5.08 -10.53
C ASP A 160 -9.67 4.68 -11.88
N PRO A 161 -8.82 5.54 -12.53
CA PRO A 161 -8.27 5.24 -13.83
C PRO A 161 -7.04 4.34 -13.78
N LEU A 162 -6.76 3.64 -14.88
CA LEU A 162 -5.42 3.15 -15.20
C LEU A 162 -4.49 4.36 -15.41
N LEU A 163 -3.22 4.22 -14.99
CA LEU A 163 -2.25 5.31 -15.10
C LEU A 163 -0.96 4.86 -15.81
N ASN A 164 -0.29 5.82 -16.47
CA ASN A 164 1.03 5.59 -17.06
C ASN A 164 2.06 5.11 -16.05
N THR A 165 1.86 5.37 -14.77
CA THR A 165 2.76 5.02 -13.67
C THR A 165 2.85 3.52 -13.38
N PHE A 166 1.84 2.72 -13.78
CA PHE A 166 1.81 1.29 -13.54
C PHE A 166 1.33 0.42 -14.73
N ILE A 167 0.73 1.00 -15.78
CA ILE A 167 0.21 0.22 -16.92
C ILE A 167 1.28 -0.66 -17.57
N ARG A 168 2.56 -0.32 -17.44
CA ARG A 168 3.71 -1.03 -18.02
C ARG A 168 4.34 -2.06 -17.09
N TYR A 169 3.75 -2.34 -15.91
CA TYR A 169 4.22 -3.39 -15.02
C TYR A 169 4.17 -4.76 -15.70
N ALA A 170 4.97 -5.71 -15.24
CA ALA A 170 4.86 -7.10 -15.69
C ALA A 170 3.42 -7.60 -15.54
N GLU A 171 3.02 -8.55 -16.37
CA GLU A 171 1.61 -8.96 -16.47
C GLU A 171 1.03 -9.36 -15.11
N GLY A 172 1.74 -10.20 -14.34
CA GLY A 172 1.29 -10.61 -13.01
C GLY A 172 1.19 -9.45 -12.01
N GLU A 173 2.14 -8.51 -12.05
CA GLU A 173 2.13 -7.34 -11.16
C GLU A 173 1.01 -6.34 -11.53
N LEU A 174 0.69 -6.20 -12.83
CA LEU A 174 -0.44 -5.37 -13.26
C LEU A 174 -1.77 -5.98 -12.82
N ALA A 175 -1.95 -7.28 -12.98
CA ALA A 175 -3.13 -8.00 -12.54
C ALA A 175 -3.29 -7.89 -11.01
N ALA A 176 -2.21 -8.17 -10.27
CA ALA A 176 -2.16 -8.05 -8.82
C ALA A 176 -2.60 -6.66 -8.36
N MET A 177 -2.06 -5.59 -8.94
CA MET A 177 -2.43 -4.22 -8.59
C MET A 177 -3.92 -3.93 -8.85
N ILE A 178 -4.45 -4.30 -10.00
CA ILE A 178 -5.87 -4.09 -10.32
C ILE A 178 -6.76 -4.84 -9.32
N PHE A 179 -6.43 -6.09 -8.98
CA PHE A 179 -7.20 -6.89 -8.04
C PHE A 179 -7.11 -6.37 -6.61
N HIS A 180 -5.93 -5.91 -6.18
CA HIS A 180 -5.70 -5.27 -4.89
C HIS A 180 -6.61 -4.06 -4.69
N GLU A 181 -6.56 -3.11 -5.61
CA GLU A 181 -7.31 -1.86 -5.51
C GLU A 181 -8.83 -2.07 -5.61
N LEU A 182 -9.28 -3.05 -6.43
CA LEU A 182 -10.69 -3.42 -6.48
C LEU A 182 -11.16 -4.10 -5.19
N SER A 183 -10.28 -4.79 -4.48
CA SER A 183 -10.59 -5.41 -3.19
C SER A 183 -10.97 -4.38 -2.13
N HIS A 184 -10.29 -3.23 -2.10
CA HIS A 184 -10.65 -2.12 -1.22
C HIS A 184 -12.04 -1.54 -1.49
N GLN A 185 -12.55 -1.71 -2.71
CA GLN A 185 -13.92 -1.30 -3.05
C GLN A 185 -14.96 -2.36 -2.65
N ARG A 186 -14.52 -3.59 -2.36
CA ARG A 186 -15.38 -4.68 -1.88
C ARG A 186 -15.52 -4.66 -0.37
N VAL A 187 -14.40 -4.61 0.36
CA VAL A 187 -14.36 -4.57 1.83
C VAL A 187 -13.34 -3.54 2.28
N TYR A 188 -13.78 -2.62 3.12
CA TYR A 188 -12.91 -1.62 3.75
C TYR A 188 -13.40 -1.28 5.14
N VAL A 189 -12.48 -1.28 6.10
CA VAL A 189 -12.70 -0.92 7.50
C VAL A 189 -11.91 0.34 7.81
N SER A 190 -12.59 1.43 8.21
CA SER A 190 -12.02 2.77 8.32
C SER A 190 -10.87 2.92 9.34
N ASP A 191 -10.76 2.03 10.32
CA ASP A 191 -9.79 2.13 11.42
C ASP A 191 -8.81 0.97 11.49
N ASP A 192 -8.76 0.08 10.48
CA ASP A 192 -7.90 -1.09 10.45
C ASP A 192 -7.16 -1.28 9.13
N THR A 193 -6.20 -0.40 8.85
CA THR A 193 -5.35 -0.48 7.65
C THR A 193 -4.70 -1.86 7.51
N GLY A 194 -4.18 -2.45 8.60
CA GLY A 194 -3.56 -3.77 8.53
C GLY A 194 -4.51 -4.89 8.07
N PHE A 195 -5.79 -4.83 8.44
CA PHE A 195 -6.82 -5.74 7.94
C PHE A 195 -7.08 -5.51 6.44
N ASN A 196 -7.28 -4.24 6.05
CA ASN A 196 -7.60 -3.87 4.66
C ASN A 196 -6.49 -4.29 3.70
N GLU A 197 -5.24 -3.98 4.02
CA GLU A 197 -4.09 -4.30 3.19
C GLU A 197 -3.82 -5.80 3.12
N ALA A 198 -3.97 -6.52 4.24
CA ALA A 198 -3.77 -7.97 4.24
C ALA A 198 -4.84 -8.71 3.42
N TYR A 199 -6.09 -8.27 3.52
CA TYR A 199 -7.17 -8.79 2.68
C TYR A 199 -6.90 -8.52 1.19
N ALA A 200 -6.59 -7.27 0.83
CA ALA A 200 -6.31 -6.91 -0.55
C ALA A 200 -5.06 -7.65 -1.09
N THR A 201 -4.01 -7.80 -0.26
CA THR A 201 -2.82 -8.59 -0.61
C THR A 201 -3.14 -10.08 -0.83
N ALA A 202 -4.01 -10.68 -0.02
CA ALA A 202 -4.42 -12.07 -0.26
C ALA A 202 -5.18 -12.21 -1.59
N VAL A 203 -6.10 -11.27 -1.89
CA VAL A 203 -6.84 -11.27 -3.18
C VAL A 203 -5.88 -11.07 -4.36
N GLU A 204 -4.95 -10.11 -4.26
CA GLU A 204 -3.96 -9.88 -5.34
C GLU A 204 -3.14 -11.12 -5.64
N LEU A 205 -2.65 -11.82 -4.60
CA LEU A 205 -1.77 -12.99 -4.75
C LEU A 205 -2.52 -14.19 -5.33
N ILE A 206 -3.66 -14.53 -4.75
CA ILE A 206 -4.47 -15.67 -5.21
C ILE A 206 -5.01 -15.38 -6.61
N GLY A 207 -5.54 -14.17 -6.83
CA GLY A 207 -6.11 -13.76 -8.11
C GLY A 207 -5.07 -13.70 -9.23
N ALA A 208 -3.87 -13.16 -8.97
CA ALA A 208 -2.79 -13.12 -9.96
C ALA A 208 -2.31 -14.53 -10.34
N ARG A 209 -2.20 -15.46 -9.37
CA ARG A 209 -1.90 -16.87 -9.66
C ARG A 209 -2.97 -17.52 -10.54
N GLN A 210 -4.24 -17.25 -10.27
CA GLN A 210 -5.34 -17.75 -11.10
C GLN A 210 -5.34 -17.15 -12.51
N TRP A 211 -5.06 -15.85 -12.64
CA TRP A 211 -4.90 -15.16 -13.92
C TRP A 211 -3.76 -15.73 -14.76
N LEU A 212 -2.67 -16.17 -14.12
CA LEU A 212 -1.46 -16.68 -14.75
C LEU A 212 -1.44 -18.20 -14.88
N ALA A 213 -2.48 -18.92 -14.49
CA ALA A 213 -2.49 -20.38 -14.41
C ALA A 213 -2.16 -21.08 -15.73
N ASP A 214 -2.53 -20.49 -16.85
CA ASP A 214 -2.23 -20.97 -18.22
C ASP A 214 -0.99 -20.30 -18.85
N LYS A 215 -0.23 -19.50 -18.07
CA LYS A 215 0.93 -18.72 -18.52
C LYS A 215 2.18 -19.04 -17.69
N PRO A 216 2.76 -20.24 -17.82
CA PRO A 216 3.77 -20.73 -16.87
C PRO A 216 5.01 -19.84 -16.74
N GLN A 217 5.44 -19.18 -17.82
CA GLN A 217 6.59 -18.27 -17.77
C GLN A 217 6.28 -16.99 -17.01
N ALA A 218 5.09 -16.41 -17.20
CA ALA A 218 4.66 -15.21 -16.48
C ALA A 218 4.39 -15.53 -15.01
N LEU A 219 3.84 -16.70 -14.70
CA LEU A 219 3.66 -17.18 -13.33
C LEU A 219 5.00 -17.34 -12.61
N ALA A 220 5.98 -18.01 -13.24
CA ALA A 220 7.31 -18.18 -12.67
C ALA A 220 8.00 -16.82 -12.41
N ALA A 221 7.88 -15.87 -13.33
CA ALA A 221 8.41 -14.52 -13.14
C ALA A 221 7.73 -13.77 -11.98
N PHE A 222 6.42 -13.91 -11.83
CA PHE A 222 5.64 -13.35 -10.73
C PHE A 222 6.07 -13.94 -9.38
N GLU A 223 6.16 -15.27 -9.26
CA GLU A 223 6.59 -15.93 -8.03
C GLU A 223 8.03 -15.56 -7.66
N ALA A 224 8.96 -15.52 -8.62
CA ALA A 224 10.32 -15.05 -8.37
C ALA A 224 10.37 -13.59 -7.88
N GLY A 225 9.47 -12.73 -8.36
CA GLY A 225 9.29 -11.37 -7.85
C GLY A 225 8.82 -11.37 -6.40
N ARG A 226 7.87 -12.25 -6.05
CA ARG A 226 7.35 -12.41 -4.69
C ARG A 226 8.41 -12.94 -3.72
N GLU A 227 9.22 -13.91 -4.14
CA GLU A 227 10.33 -14.44 -3.35
C GLU A 227 11.36 -13.34 -3.04
N ARG A 228 11.75 -12.56 -4.05
CA ARG A 228 12.66 -11.40 -3.84
C ARG A 228 12.08 -10.38 -2.87
N ARG A 229 10.77 -10.08 -2.99
CA ARG A 229 10.09 -9.17 -2.06
C ARG A 229 10.06 -9.75 -0.65
N ALA A 230 9.80 -11.04 -0.47
CA ALA A 230 9.81 -11.70 0.83
C ALA A 230 11.20 -11.65 1.48
N ALA A 231 12.27 -11.89 0.71
CA ALA A 231 13.65 -11.77 1.18
C ALA A 231 13.98 -10.34 1.61
N PHE A 232 13.59 -9.34 0.82
CA PHE A 232 13.71 -7.92 1.18
C PHE A 232 13.00 -7.60 2.50
N LEU A 233 11.72 -8.00 2.64
CA LEU A 233 10.93 -7.74 3.85
C LEU A 233 11.51 -8.41 5.09
N LYS A 234 12.06 -9.63 4.93
CA LYS A 234 12.76 -10.33 6.02
C LYS A 234 13.97 -9.54 6.51
N LEU A 235 14.84 -9.13 5.58
CA LEU A 235 16.05 -8.36 5.94
C LEU A 235 15.69 -6.99 6.53
N ALA A 236 14.68 -6.31 5.99
CA ALA A 236 14.21 -5.03 6.51
C ALA A 236 13.59 -5.17 7.91
N ARG A 237 12.82 -6.23 8.18
CA ARG A 237 12.26 -6.52 9.51
C ARG A 237 13.37 -6.78 10.53
N GLU A 238 14.34 -7.63 10.21
CA GLU A 238 15.51 -7.86 11.05
C GLU A 238 16.24 -6.56 11.39
N GLY A 239 16.48 -5.72 10.38
CA GLY A 239 17.10 -4.41 10.56
C GLY A 239 16.30 -3.52 11.52
N ARG A 240 14.98 -3.46 11.36
CA ARG A 240 14.10 -2.69 12.22
C ARG A 240 14.12 -3.19 13.68
N GLU A 241 14.09 -4.51 13.89
CA GLU A 241 14.14 -5.11 15.24
C GLU A 241 15.46 -4.78 15.95
N ARG A 242 16.58 -4.89 15.25
CA ARG A 242 17.91 -4.54 15.77
C ARG A 242 18.00 -3.05 16.11
N LEU A 243 17.50 -2.18 15.24
CA LEU A 243 17.46 -0.74 15.50
C LEU A 243 16.54 -0.41 16.68
N GLN A 244 15.40 -1.07 16.82
CA GLN A 244 14.50 -0.89 17.96
C GLN A 244 15.19 -1.25 19.29
N ALA A 245 15.96 -2.33 19.32
CA ALA A 245 16.74 -2.72 20.49
C ALA A 245 17.79 -1.64 20.85
N ILE A 246 18.49 -1.08 19.85
CA ILE A 246 19.45 0.00 20.03
C ILE A 246 18.77 1.25 20.61
N TYR A 247 17.58 1.61 20.11
CA TYR A 247 16.86 2.81 20.57
C TYR A 247 16.32 2.68 22.00
N SER A 248 16.15 1.46 22.47
CA SER A 248 15.79 1.18 23.87
C SER A 248 17.01 1.19 24.80
N GLY A 249 18.22 1.17 24.25
CA GLY A 249 19.49 1.16 24.98
C GLY A 249 20.01 2.54 25.41
N PRO A 250 21.26 2.63 25.89
CA PRO A 250 21.88 3.88 26.36
C PRO A 250 21.99 4.92 25.25
N ALA A 251 21.62 6.18 25.54
CA ALA A 251 21.63 7.27 24.56
C ALA A 251 23.00 7.53 23.91
N ALA A 252 24.07 7.43 24.70
CA ALA A 252 25.43 7.75 24.25
C ALA A 252 25.96 6.84 23.13
N SER A 253 25.44 5.59 23.01
CA SER A 253 25.88 4.62 21.99
C SER A 253 24.95 4.52 20.78
N ARG A 254 23.75 5.11 20.82
CA ARG A 254 22.70 4.91 19.80
C ARG A 254 23.15 5.29 18.40
N ALA A 255 23.77 6.44 18.22
CA ALA A 255 24.16 6.94 16.90
C ALA A 255 25.20 6.02 16.23
N ALA A 256 26.26 5.65 16.95
CA ALA A 256 27.29 4.77 16.42
C ALA A 256 26.73 3.35 16.13
N ALA A 257 25.93 2.80 17.03
CA ALA A 257 25.32 1.48 16.86
C ALA A 257 24.31 1.46 15.68
N LYS A 258 23.49 2.51 15.52
CA LYS A 258 22.61 2.69 14.35
C LYS A 258 23.41 2.71 13.06
N ALA A 259 24.48 3.52 13.00
CA ALA A 259 25.32 3.62 11.80
C ALA A 259 25.93 2.26 11.42
N ALA A 260 26.40 1.48 12.39
CA ALA A 260 26.96 0.15 12.17
C ALA A 260 25.92 -0.84 11.62
N VAL A 261 24.71 -0.89 12.20
CA VAL A 261 23.62 -1.76 11.70
C VAL A 261 23.23 -1.36 10.29
N MET A 262 23.09 -0.06 10.01
CA MET A 262 22.73 0.41 8.67
C MET A 262 23.81 0.09 7.63
N ALA A 263 25.11 0.18 7.98
CA ALA A 263 26.22 -0.20 7.10
C ALA A 263 26.18 -1.71 6.78
N GLU A 264 26.05 -2.55 7.79
CA GLU A 264 25.93 -4.01 7.62
C GLU A 264 24.73 -4.38 6.72
N LEU A 265 23.55 -3.79 6.94
CA LEU A 265 22.38 -4.08 6.11
C LEU A 265 22.58 -3.69 4.65
N ARG A 266 23.31 -2.59 4.37
CA ARG A 266 23.68 -2.20 2.98
C ARG A 266 24.57 -3.25 2.32
N GLU A 267 25.55 -3.79 3.04
CA GLU A 267 26.43 -4.85 2.53
C GLU A 267 25.65 -6.16 2.29
N ARG A 268 24.79 -6.54 3.21
CA ARG A 268 23.98 -7.76 3.12
C ARG A 268 22.94 -7.70 2.01
N ALA A 269 22.43 -6.51 1.69
CA ALA A 269 21.34 -6.32 0.74
C ALA A 269 21.63 -6.90 -0.64
N ALA A 270 22.86 -6.79 -1.16
CA ALA A 270 23.26 -7.32 -2.45
C ALA A 270 23.12 -8.86 -2.53
N LYS A 271 23.32 -9.55 -1.41
CA LYS A 271 23.23 -11.00 -1.34
C LYS A 271 21.87 -11.52 -0.92
N GLU A 272 21.23 -10.85 0.06
CA GLU A 272 20.05 -11.36 0.75
C GLU A 272 18.75 -10.71 0.24
N ALA A 273 18.82 -9.56 -0.43
CA ALA A 273 17.66 -8.84 -0.97
C ALA A 273 17.97 -8.28 -2.38
N PRO A 274 18.35 -9.13 -3.36
CA PRO A 274 18.75 -8.68 -4.69
C PRO A 274 17.63 -7.89 -5.38
N GLY A 275 18.02 -6.74 -5.97
CA GLY A 275 17.08 -5.78 -6.58
C GLY A 275 16.54 -4.71 -5.63
N TYR A 276 16.85 -4.80 -4.32
CA TYR A 276 16.47 -3.81 -3.31
C TYR A 276 17.67 -3.06 -2.69
N GLU A 277 18.85 -3.20 -3.26
CA GLU A 277 20.08 -2.56 -2.79
C GLU A 277 19.92 -1.05 -2.68
N ALA A 278 19.32 -0.43 -3.70
CA ALA A 278 19.08 1.02 -3.72
C ALA A 278 18.14 1.49 -2.59
N TRP A 279 17.24 0.62 -2.12
CA TRP A 279 16.40 0.92 -0.97
C TRP A 279 17.25 0.97 0.32
N PHE A 280 18.08 -0.05 0.58
CA PHE A 280 18.94 -0.10 1.76
C PHE A 280 19.98 1.02 1.78
N GLN A 281 20.49 1.45 0.61
CA GLN A 281 21.42 2.59 0.51
C GLN A 281 20.79 3.90 1.02
N ARG A 282 19.50 4.09 0.82
CA ARG A 282 18.80 5.33 1.16
C ARG A 282 17.93 5.21 2.41
N ALA A 283 17.75 3.99 2.93
CA ALA A 283 16.84 3.73 4.03
C ALA A 283 17.21 4.53 5.28
N ASN A 284 16.19 5.03 5.96
CA ASN A 284 16.25 5.67 7.27
C ASN A 284 15.05 5.20 8.11
N ASN A 285 14.85 5.73 9.30
CA ASN A 285 13.76 5.28 10.18
C ASN A 285 12.36 5.46 9.57
N ALA A 286 12.14 6.48 8.74
CA ALA A 286 10.85 6.64 8.06
C ALA A 286 10.56 5.46 7.11
N ASN A 287 11.60 4.94 6.41
CA ASN A 287 11.49 3.77 5.55
C ASN A 287 11.12 2.51 6.34
N TYR A 288 11.80 2.26 7.46
CA TYR A 288 11.53 1.08 8.31
C TYR A 288 10.20 1.18 9.03
N ALA A 289 9.79 2.38 9.44
CA ALA A 289 8.53 2.59 10.15
C ALA A 289 7.31 2.29 9.29
N ILE A 290 7.30 2.72 8.03
CA ILE A 290 6.17 2.51 7.13
C ILE A 290 6.02 1.05 6.70
N LEU A 291 7.12 0.27 6.61
CA LEU A 291 7.08 -1.14 6.21
C LEU A 291 6.36 -2.04 7.23
N SER A 292 6.35 -1.68 8.51
CA SER A 292 5.84 -2.56 9.58
C SER A 292 4.32 -2.67 9.65
N ALA A 293 3.59 -1.90 8.87
CA ALA A 293 2.13 -1.77 9.00
C ALA A 293 1.32 -2.86 8.26
N TYR A 294 1.92 -3.70 7.39
CA TYR A 294 1.15 -4.22 6.26
C TYR A 294 1.11 -5.76 6.05
N HIS A 295 1.83 -6.64 6.78
CA HIS A 295 1.97 -8.02 6.26
C HIS A 295 1.63 -9.19 7.18
N ASP A 296 1.27 -8.98 8.43
CA ASP A 296 1.15 -10.09 9.38
C ASP A 296 -0.11 -10.98 9.19
N LEU A 297 -1.16 -10.47 8.55
CA LEU A 297 -2.44 -11.18 8.44
C LEU A 297 -2.70 -11.85 7.07
N VAL A 298 -1.82 -11.70 6.08
CA VAL A 298 -2.02 -12.27 4.73
C VAL A 298 -2.22 -13.79 4.78
N PRO A 299 -1.41 -14.58 5.51
CA PRO A 299 -1.59 -16.02 5.58
C PRO A 299 -2.95 -16.45 6.18
N ALA A 300 -3.50 -15.65 7.10
CA ALA A 300 -4.82 -15.91 7.65
C ALA A 300 -5.94 -15.77 6.61
N PHE A 301 -5.85 -14.78 5.72
CA PHE A 301 -6.81 -14.62 4.62
C PHE A 301 -6.66 -15.70 3.55
N GLU A 302 -5.43 -16.16 3.24
CA GLU A 302 -5.21 -17.29 2.34
C GLU A 302 -5.86 -18.56 2.90
N ARG A 303 -5.71 -18.84 4.20
CA ARG A 303 -6.40 -19.96 4.87
C ARG A 303 -7.92 -19.79 4.93
N LEU A 304 -8.41 -18.57 5.10
CA LEU A 304 -9.84 -18.28 5.01
C LEU A 304 -10.39 -18.64 3.63
N TYR A 305 -9.67 -18.28 2.56
CA TYR A 305 -10.05 -18.65 1.21
C TYR A 305 -10.09 -20.18 1.00
N GLU A 306 -9.11 -20.92 1.52
CA GLU A 306 -9.11 -22.38 1.50
C GLU A 306 -10.30 -22.97 2.29
N ARG A 307 -10.59 -22.44 3.49
CA ARG A 307 -11.72 -22.85 4.33
C ARG A 307 -13.07 -22.62 3.64
N GLU A 308 -13.21 -21.57 2.87
CA GLU A 308 -14.38 -21.26 2.07
C GLU A 308 -14.41 -22.06 0.73
N ALA A 309 -13.66 -23.17 0.67
CA ALA A 309 -13.57 -24.08 -0.49
C ALA A 309 -13.09 -23.40 -1.78
N ARG A 310 -12.26 -22.38 -1.68
CA ARG A 310 -11.75 -21.57 -2.78
C ARG A 310 -12.84 -20.87 -3.60
N ASP A 311 -13.99 -20.62 -2.97
CA ASP A 311 -15.11 -19.90 -3.56
C ASP A 311 -15.02 -18.42 -3.21
N TRP A 312 -14.81 -17.58 -4.21
CA TRP A 312 -14.65 -16.15 -4.03
C TRP A 312 -15.85 -15.47 -3.40
N VAL A 313 -17.06 -15.89 -3.76
CA VAL A 313 -18.30 -15.29 -3.21
C VAL A 313 -18.40 -15.58 -1.72
N LYS A 314 -18.14 -16.83 -1.31
CA LYS A 314 -18.14 -17.23 0.11
C LYS A 314 -17.00 -16.57 0.88
N PHE A 315 -15.80 -16.51 0.28
CA PHE A 315 -14.66 -15.84 0.87
C PHE A 315 -14.93 -14.37 1.16
N HIS A 316 -15.40 -13.61 0.17
CA HIS A 316 -15.74 -12.20 0.39
C HIS A 316 -16.83 -12.02 1.44
N ALA A 317 -17.87 -12.86 1.42
CA ALA A 317 -18.91 -12.83 2.45
C ALA A 317 -18.35 -13.14 3.86
N ALA A 318 -17.38 -14.04 3.97
CA ALA A 318 -16.70 -14.29 5.24
C ALA A 318 -15.86 -13.09 5.70
N VAL A 319 -15.15 -12.44 4.78
CA VAL A 319 -14.40 -11.21 5.07
C VAL A 319 -15.31 -10.06 5.46
N GLU A 320 -16.47 -9.90 4.81
CA GLU A 320 -17.50 -8.89 5.17
C GLU A 320 -18.03 -9.12 6.59
N ARG A 321 -18.27 -10.38 6.99
CA ARG A 321 -18.65 -10.70 8.37
C ARG A 321 -17.55 -10.33 9.38
N LEU A 322 -16.28 -10.64 9.06
CA LEU A 322 -15.14 -10.23 9.88
C LEU A 322 -15.01 -8.71 9.98
N ALA A 323 -15.22 -7.99 8.87
CA ALA A 323 -15.16 -6.53 8.84
C ALA A 323 -16.20 -5.87 9.75
N ALA A 324 -17.35 -6.50 9.95
CA ALA A 324 -18.42 -6.03 10.85
C ALA A 324 -18.12 -6.27 12.35
N GLU A 325 -17.14 -7.14 12.67
CA GLU A 325 -16.75 -7.43 14.05
C GLU A 325 -15.88 -6.30 14.66
N PRO A 326 -15.89 -6.11 15.98
CA PRO A 326 -14.93 -5.24 16.64
C PRO A 326 -13.47 -5.66 16.32
N ARG A 327 -12.57 -4.69 16.20
CA ARG A 327 -11.18 -4.90 15.78
C ARG A 327 -10.45 -6.03 16.51
N GLU A 328 -10.61 -6.11 17.84
CA GLU A 328 -9.93 -7.12 18.64
C GLU A 328 -10.46 -8.54 18.34
N ARG A 329 -11.78 -8.69 18.21
CA ARG A 329 -12.40 -9.98 17.86
C ARG A 329 -12.01 -10.39 16.44
N ARG A 330 -12.06 -9.49 15.48
CA ARG A 330 -11.64 -9.69 14.10
C ARG A 330 -10.19 -10.20 14.03
N ARG A 331 -9.27 -9.56 14.77
CA ARG A 331 -7.87 -9.96 14.83
C ARG A 331 -7.67 -11.29 15.57
N ALA A 332 -8.42 -11.56 16.63
CA ALA A 332 -8.38 -12.84 17.33
C ALA A 332 -8.81 -14.00 16.42
N THR A 333 -9.91 -13.81 15.66
CA THR A 333 -10.38 -14.80 14.68
C THR A 333 -9.34 -15.09 13.61
N LEU A 334 -8.71 -14.05 13.05
CA LEU A 334 -7.66 -14.22 12.02
C LEU A 334 -6.42 -14.94 12.58
N ARG A 335 -5.96 -14.58 13.79
CA ARG A 335 -4.86 -15.32 14.45
C ARG A 335 -5.22 -16.79 14.73
N GLY A 336 -6.46 -17.08 15.09
CA GLY A 336 -6.96 -18.45 15.24
C GLY A 336 -6.89 -19.29 13.97
N LEU A 337 -7.03 -18.64 12.81
CA LEU A 337 -6.81 -19.29 11.52
C LEU A 337 -5.33 -19.63 11.27
N GLU A 338 -4.40 -18.90 11.85
CA GLU A 338 -2.95 -19.18 11.73
C GLU A 338 -2.51 -20.36 12.61
N GLY A 339 -3.10 -20.55 13.80
CA GLY A 339 -2.76 -21.60 14.76
C GLY A 339 -3.30 -23.01 14.45
N GLY A 340 -4.18 -23.16 13.48
CA GLY A 340 -4.99 -24.37 13.28
C GLY A 340 -4.32 -25.58 12.59
N ILE A 341 -3.00 -25.79 12.69
CA ILE A 341 -2.32 -27.02 12.21
C ILE A 341 -1.83 -27.93 13.36
N HIS A 342 -2.07 -27.57 14.60
CA HIS A 342 -1.65 -28.39 15.76
C HIS A 342 -2.79 -28.70 16.73
N ASP A 343 -3.93 -29.23 16.24
CA ASP A 343 -4.83 -29.98 17.09
C ASP A 343 -5.57 -31.04 16.24
N THR A 344 -4.87 -32.14 15.93
CA THR A 344 -5.49 -33.44 15.81
C THR A 344 -5.64 -33.95 17.23
N ASP A 345 -6.78 -33.65 17.82
CA ASP A 345 -7.24 -34.27 19.06
C ASP A 345 -7.20 -35.80 18.88
N PRO A 346 -6.46 -36.56 19.69
CA PRO A 346 -6.52 -38.00 19.62
C PRO A 346 -7.89 -38.44 20.13
N ALA A 347 -8.63 -39.17 19.30
CA ALA A 347 -9.92 -39.76 19.62
C ALA A 347 -9.93 -40.37 21.04
N PRO A 348 -11.02 -40.19 21.83
CA PRO A 348 -11.12 -40.79 23.16
C PRO A 348 -11.04 -42.30 23.08
N ARG A 349 -10.10 -42.91 23.84
CA ARG A 349 -10.00 -44.36 23.99
C ARG A 349 -11.28 -44.88 24.61
N PRO A 350 -11.83 -46.02 24.14
CA PRO A 350 -12.97 -46.65 24.78
C PRO A 350 -12.53 -47.17 26.15
N THR A 351 -13.26 -46.78 27.18
CA THR A 351 -13.18 -47.34 28.52
C THR A 351 -13.68 -48.77 28.47
N GLN A 352 -12.83 -49.72 28.93
CA GLN A 352 -13.22 -51.08 29.32
C GLN A 352 -13.86 -51.05 30.69
#